data_daab7998e2a4b65c7204c6814682ee95
#
_entry.id   daab7998e2a4b65c7204c6814682ee95
#
_cell.length_a   1.000
_cell.length_b   1.000
_cell.length_c   1.000
_cell.angle_alpha   90.00
_cell.angle_beta   90.00
_cell.angle_gamma   90.00
#
_symmetry.space_group_name_H-M   'P 1'
#
loop_
_entity.id
_entity.type
_entity.pdbx_description
1 polymer ?
#
loop_
_entity_poly.entity_id
_entity_poly.type
_entity_poly.pdbx_seq_one_letter_code
_entity_poly.pdbx_strand_id
1 'polypeptide(L)'
;MTVRKTERFAFTGSQGDLAGIIELPATQPHRGVAVFAHCFACGRQSIAATRVARDLAERGFAVLRFDFAGLGESEGEFGQTGLLGNADDIVSAVEALAQRGLQCSILIGHSYGGAAAIAAATRLPQVEHLVTIGAPFEVDHVLDTIGADRAELAGAGR
;
A
#
# COMPACT_ATOMS: atom_id res chain seq x y z
N MET A 1 -27.24 -11.31 0.35
CA MET A 1 -25.95 -10.90 -0.26
C MET A 1 -25.47 -9.65 0.43
N THR A 2 -24.35 -9.73 1.07
CA THR A 2 -23.72 -8.58 1.70
C THR A 2 -23.03 -7.77 0.60
N VAL A 3 -23.54 -6.59 0.30
CA VAL A 3 -22.97 -5.74 -0.76
C VAL A 3 -21.86 -4.89 -0.17
N ARG A 4 -20.61 -5.19 -0.53
CA ARG A 4 -19.49 -4.29 -0.21
C ARG A 4 -19.65 -2.97 -0.96
N LYS A 5 -19.09 -1.90 -0.42
CA LYS A 5 -19.04 -0.59 -1.05
C LYS A 5 -17.61 -0.27 -1.49
N THR A 6 -17.44 0.16 -2.71
CA THR A 6 -16.16 0.62 -3.26
C THR A 6 -16.19 2.13 -3.37
N GLU A 7 -15.24 2.82 -2.76
CA GLU A 7 -15.14 4.28 -2.77
C GLU A 7 -13.74 4.73 -3.20
N ARG A 8 -13.66 5.84 -3.93
CA ARG A 8 -12.39 6.55 -4.13
C ARG A 8 -11.93 7.15 -2.80
N PHE A 9 -10.64 7.06 -2.55
CA PHE A 9 -10.03 7.57 -1.33
C PHE A 9 -8.67 8.20 -1.67
N ALA A 10 -8.66 9.50 -1.84
CA ALA A 10 -7.42 10.26 -2.02
C ALA A 10 -6.93 10.79 -0.67
N PHE A 11 -5.62 10.85 -0.50
CA PHE A 11 -4.99 11.36 0.72
C PHE A 11 -3.62 11.96 0.40
N THR A 12 -3.15 12.85 1.26
CA THR A 12 -1.88 13.55 1.07
C THR A 12 -0.72 12.68 1.53
N GLY A 13 0.22 12.42 0.62
CA GLY A 13 1.52 11.79 0.89
C GLY A 13 2.64 12.84 0.93
N SER A 14 3.88 12.38 1.01
CA SER A 14 5.06 13.25 1.09
C SER A 14 5.37 14.01 -0.20
N GLN A 15 4.94 13.52 -1.35
CA GLN A 15 5.18 14.09 -2.67
C GLN A 15 3.92 14.63 -3.35
N GLY A 16 2.82 14.82 -2.63
CA GLY A 16 1.54 15.23 -3.16
C GLY A 16 0.44 14.22 -2.89
N ASP A 17 -0.69 14.34 -3.59
CA ASP A 17 -1.84 13.50 -3.34
C ASP A 17 -1.67 12.10 -3.92
N LEU A 18 -2.03 11.10 -3.11
CA LEU A 18 -2.02 9.70 -3.47
C LEU A 18 -3.45 9.22 -3.76
N ALA A 19 -3.59 8.48 -4.84
CA ALA A 19 -4.87 7.93 -5.27
C ALA A 19 -5.10 6.54 -4.68
N GLY A 20 -6.21 6.37 -4.01
CA GLY A 20 -6.62 5.12 -3.41
C GLY A 20 -8.05 4.73 -3.74
N ILE A 21 -8.35 3.49 -3.41
CA ILE A 21 -9.70 2.92 -3.42
C ILE A 21 -9.85 2.15 -2.11
N ILE A 22 -10.92 2.44 -1.38
CA ILE A 22 -11.29 1.66 -0.20
C ILE A 22 -12.44 0.71 -0.52
N GLU A 23 -12.27 -0.54 -0.18
CA GLU A 23 -13.33 -1.54 -0.19
C GLU A 23 -13.87 -1.66 1.23
N LEU A 24 -15.14 -1.32 1.40
CA LEU A 24 -15.83 -1.34 2.68
C LEU A 24 -16.78 -2.53 2.76
N PRO A 25 -16.75 -3.31 3.86
CA PRO A 25 -17.74 -4.34 4.08
C PRO A 25 -19.11 -3.73 4.34
N ALA A 26 -20.16 -4.49 4.03
CA ALA A 26 -21.53 -4.06 4.31
C ALA A 26 -21.89 -4.14 5.79
N THR A 27 -21.15 -4.91 6.55
CA THR A 27 -21.39 -5.16 7.98
C THR A 27 -20.59 -4.22 8.88
N GLN A 28 -21.21 -3.79 9.97
CA GLN A 28 -20.59 -3.01 11.02
C GLN A 28 -20.76 -3.72 12.37
N PRO A 29 -19.81 -3.62 13.29
CA PRO A 29 -18.48 -3.02 13.13
C PRO A 29 -17.59 -3.85 12.18
N HIS A 30 -16.60 -3.21 11.55
CA HIS A 30 -15.62 -3.92 10.74
C HIS A 30 -14.79 -4.89 11.59
N ARG A 31 -14.43 -6.04 11.04
CA ARG A 31 -13.58 -7.03 11.71
C ARG A 31 -12.13 -6.56 11.84
N GLY A 32 -11.72 -5.65 10.97
CA GLY A 32 -10.40 -5.04 10.95
C GLY A 32 -10.28 -4.10 9.75
N VAL A 33 -9.19 -3.35 9.72
CA VAL A 33 -8.86 -2.40 8.66
C VAL A 33 -7.47 -2.69 8.16
N ALA A 34 -7.32 -2.86 6.85
CA ALA A 34 -6.06 -3.18 6.19
C ALA A 34 -5.65 -2.13 5.16
N VAL A 35 -4.35 -1.96 5.00
CA VAL A 35 -3.73 -1.27 3.87
C VAL A 35 -3.01 -2.29 3.01
N PHE A 36 -3.25 -2.27 1.70
CA PHE A 36 -2.59 -3.11 0.72
C PHE A 36 -1.56 -2.29 -0.08
N ALA A 37 -0.29 -2.71 0.02
CA ALA A 37 0.84 -2.16 -0.73
C ALA A 37 1.14 -3.06 -1.95
N HIS A 38 1.02 -2.47 -3.16
CA HIS A 38 1.15 -3.21 -4.41
C HIS A 38 2.62 -3.52 -4.78
N CYS A 39 2.81 -4.39 -5.78
CA CYS A 39 4.12 -4.77 -6.31
C CYS A 39 4.81 -3.60 -7.04
N PHE A 40 6.12 -3.77 -7.33
CA PHE A 40 6.92 -2.77 -8.02
C PHE A 40 6.32 -2.42 -9.40
N ALA A 41 6.24 -1.13 -9.70
CA ALA A 41 5.64 -0.59 -10.93
C ALA A 41 4.22 -1.10 -11.25
N CYS A 42 3.51 -1.58 -10.24
CA CYS A 42 2.10 -1.98 -10.35
C CYS A 42 1.18 -0.78 -10.02
N GLY A 43 0.07 -1.03 -9.39
CA GLY A 43 -0.85 -0.01 -8.93
C GLY A 43 -1.99 -0.62 -8.12
N ARG A 44 -2.85 0.23 -7.59
CA ARG A 44 -4.00 -0.16 -6.79
C ARG A 44 -5.00 -1.08 -7.50
N GLN A 45 -4.94 -1.11 -8.84
CA GLN A 45 -5.82 -1.94 -9.68
C GLN A 45 -5.16 -3.24 -10.14
N SER A 46 -3.97 -3.57 -9.65
CA SER A 46 -3.35 -4.87 -9.92
C SER A 46 -4.30 -6.01 -9.52
N ILE A 47 -4.19 -7.15 -10.21
CA ILE A 47 -5.07 -8.29 -9.96
C ILE A 47 -4.99 -8.74 -8.50
N ALA A 48 -3.77 -8.82 -7.94
CA ALA A 48 -3.56 -9.21 -6.55
C ALA A 48 -4.23 -8.21 -5.58
N ALA A 49 -3.97 -6.91 -5.74
CA ALA A 49 -4.55 -5.87 -4.89
C ALA A 49 -6.09 -5.90 -4.93
N THR A 50 -6.66 -5.98 -6.13
CA THR A 50 -8.11 -5.97 -6.34
C THR A 50 -8.79 -7.21 -5.75
N ARG A 51 -8.25 -8.40 -6.01
CA ARG A 51 -8.84 -9.66 -5.52
C ARG A 51 -8.76 -9.78 -4.01
N VAL A 52 -7.59 -9.52 -3.43
CA VAL A 52 -7.39 -9.61 -1.99
C VAL A 52 -8.27 -8.58 -1.26
N ALA A 53 -8.30 -7.33 -1.72
CA ALA A 53 -9.10 -6.29 -1.08
C ALA A 53 -10.62 -6.62 -1.12
N ARG A 54 -11.10 -7.10 -2.25
CA ARG A 54 -12.52 -7.47 -2.40
C ARG A 54 -12.91 -8.68 -1.57
N ASP A 55 -12.09 -9.74 -1.59
CA ASP A 55 -12.34 -10.94 -0.81
C ASP A 55 -12.34 -10.66 0.70
N LEU A 56 -11.41 -9.84 1.18
CA LEU A 56 -11.38 -9.41 2.56
C LEU A 56 -12.58 -8.54 2.93
N ALA A 57 -13.03 -7.65 2.04
CA ALA A 57 -14.22 -6.84 2.29
C ALA A 57 -15.49 -7.69 2.41
N GLU A 58 -15.62 -8.74 1.60
CA GLU A 58 -16.72 -9.71 1.71
C GLU A 58 -16.68 -10.47 3.04
N ARG A 59 -15.50 -10.58 3.67
CA ARG A 59 -15.28 -11.22 4.97
C ARG A 59 -15.35 -10.26 6.17
N GLY A 60 -15.69 -8.99 5.93
CA GLY A 60 -15.91 -8.00 6.98
C GLY A 60 -14.74 -7.07 7.29
N PHE A 61 -13.68 -7.06 6.47
CA PHE A 61 -12.53 -6.16 6.62
C PHE A 61 -12.65 -4.95 5.68
N ALA A 62 -12.36 -3.75 6.19
CA ALA A 62 -12.16 -2.60 5.32
C ALA A 62 -10.72 -2.63 4.76
N VAL A 63 -10.55 -2.40 3.46
CA VAL A 63 -9.22 -2.49 2.82
C VAL A 63 -8.99 -1.28 1.93
N LEU A 64 -7.95 -0.51 2.23
CA LEU A 64 -7.43 0.53 1.36
C LEU A 64 -6.31 -0.03 0.49
N ARG A 65 -6.45 0.11 -0.81
CA ARG A 65 -5.39 -0.09 -1.80
C ARG A 65 -5.13 1.23 -2.51
N PHE A 66 -3.88 1.58 -2.69
CA PHE A 66 -3.49 2.87 -3.25
C PHE A 66 -2.31 2.74 -4.20
N ASP A 67 -2.09 3.74 -5.05
CA ASP A 67 -0.92 3.84 -5.89
C ASP A 67 0.20 4.54 -5.12
N PHE A 68 1.39 3.95 -5.10
CA PHE A 68 2.58 4.64 -4.60
C PHE A 68 2.86 5.91 -5.37
N ALA A 69 3.55 6.86 -4.74
CA ALA A 69 3.94 8.12 -5.36
C ALA A 69 4.58 7.90 -6.74
N GLY A 70 4.13 8.67 -7.74
CA GLY A 70 4.59 8.60 -9.12
C GLY A 70 4.03 7.45 -9.96
N LEU A 71 3.14 6.63 -9.40
CA LEU A 71 2.46 5.54 -10.11
C LEU A 71 0.96 5.78 -10.24
N GLY A 72 0.36 5.19 -11.27
CA GLY A 72 -1.07 5.28 -11.51
C GLY A 72 -1.55 6.73 -11.57
N GLU A 73 -2.50 7.08 -10.70
CA GLU A 73 -3.05 8.42 -10.57
C GLU A 73 -2.46 9.22 -9.40
N SER A 74 -1.46 8.67 -8.69
CA SER A 74 -0.78 9.37 -7.61
C SER A 74 0.22 10.39 -8.14
N GLU A 75 0.33 11.52 -7.44
CA GLU A 75 1.34 12.54 -7.72
C GLU A 75 2.74 12.09 -7.28
N GLY A 76 3.75 12.87 -7.67
CA GLY A 76 5.15 12.61 -7.33
C GLY A 76 5.90 11.84 -8.40
N GLU A 77 7.12 11.42 -8.06
CA GLU A 77 8.00 10.63 -8.92
C GLU A 77 8.37 9.31 -8.24
N PHE A 78 8.07 8.21 -8.92
CA PHE A 78 8.36 6.87 -8.39
C PHE A 78 9.87 6.64 -8.32
N GLY A 79 10.32 6.08 -7.20
CA GLY A 79 11.72 5.73 -6.97
C GLY A 79 12.60 6.90 -6.49
N GLN A 80 12.08 8.14 -6.48
CA GLN A 80 12.87 9.29 -6.05
C GLN A 80 13.32 9.19 -4.58
N THR A 81 12.49 8.64 -3.74
CA THR A 81 12.76 8.45 -2.30
C THR A 81 13.06 6.99 -1.92
N GLY A 82 13.06 6.09 -2.89
CA GLY A 82 13.34 4.66 -2.71
C GLY A 82 12.34 3.94 -1.81
N LEU A 83 12.78 2.84 -1.24
CA LEU A 83 11.95 1.99 -0.37
C LEU A 83 11.39 2.75 0.84
N LEU A 84 12.18 3.62 1.45
CA LEU A 84 11.75 4.40 2.61
C LEU A 84 10.65 5.40 2.25
N GLY A 85 10.71 6.00 1.06
CA GLY A 85 9.64 6.86 0.56
C GLY A 85 8.33 6.10 0.32
N ASN A 86 8.42 4.86 -0.17
CA ASN A 86 7.24 4.00 -0.29
C ASN A 86 6.70 3.57 1.08
N ALA A 87 7.57 3.36 2.08
CA ALA A 87 7.15 3.18 3.46
C ALA A 87 6.45 4.44 4.02
N ASP A 88 6.92 5.64 3.69
CA ASP A 88 6.26 6.90 4.05
C ASP A 88 4.84 6.98 3.45
N ASP A 89 4.66 6.55 2.22
CA ASP A 89 3.33 6.49 1.58
C ASP A 89 2.38 5.57 2.34
N ILE A 90 2.86 4.43 2.82
CA ILE A 90 2.05 3.51 3.64
C ILE A 90 1.69 4.15 4.98
N VAL A 91 2.62 4.83 5.64
CA VAL A 91 2.35 5.55 6.89
C VAL A 91 1.30 6.63 6.66
N SER A 92 1.40 7.42 5.59
CA SER A 92 0.41 8.42 5.21
C SER A 92 -0.98 7.81 4.98
N ALA A 93 -1.05 6.63 4.36
CA ALA A 93 -2.30 5.89 4.15
C ALA A 93 -2.95 5.49 5.49
N VAL A 94 -2.17 4.97 6.42
CA VAL A 94 -2.64 4.58 7.76
C VAL A 94 -3.15 5.80 8.54
N GLU A 95 -2.44 6.92 8.50
CA GLU A 95 -2.85 8.17 9.13
C GLU A 95 -4.13 8.73 8.53
N ALA A 96 -4.27 8.70 7.21
CA ALA A 96 -5.47 9.15 6.52
C ALA A 96 -6.70 8.30 6.88
N LEU A 97 -6.54 6.99 7.01
CA LEU A 97 -7.61 6.10 7.50
C LEU A 97 -8.01 6.44 8.93
N ALA A 98 -7.05 6.69 9.81
CA ALA A 98 -7.32 7.09 11.20
C ALA A 98 -8.12 8.39 11.28
N GLN A 99 -7.82 9.38 10.45
CA GLN A 99 -8.58 10.63 10.36
C GLN A 99 -10.04 10.40 9.93
N ARG A 100 -10.30 9.33 9.17
CA ARG A 100 -11.65 8.90 8.79
C ARG A 100 -12.33 8.01 9.86
N GLY A 101 -11.68 7.76 10.98
CA GLY A 101 -12.20 6.89 12.03
C GLY A 101 -11.97 5.39 11.76
N LEU A 102 -11.08 5.04 10.84
CA LEU A 102 -10.73 3.68 10.49
C LEU A 102 -9.31 3.35 11.00
N GLN A 103 -9.24 2.64 12.11
CA GLN A 103 -7.96 2.26 12.72
C GLN A 103 -7.35 1.07 12.00
N CYS A 104 -6.28 1.31 11.24
CA CYS A 104 -5.56 0.26 10.55
C CYS A 104 -4.83 -0.66 11.53
N SER A 105 -5.08 -1.95 11.44
CA SER A 105 -4.42 -2.98 12.25
C SER A 105 -3.66 -4.03 11.41
N ILE A 106 -3.81 -3.97 10.09
CA ILE A 106 -3.25 -4.97 9.17
C ILE A 106 -2.54 -4.27 8.02
N LEU A 107 -1.29 -4.63 7.77
CA LEU A 107 -0.58 -4.30 6.54
C LEU A 107 -0.43 -5.54 5.67
N ILE A 108 -0.73 -5.41 4.39
CA ILE A 108 -0.56 -6.47 3.39
C ILE A 108 0.33 -5.92 2.29
N GLY A 109 1.44 -6.58 2.01
CA GLY A 109 2.35 -6.17 0.97
C GLY A 109 2.63 -7.28 -0.04
N HIS A 110 2.53 -6.98 -1.33
CA HIS A 110 2.80 -7.90 -2.42
C HIS A 110 4.14 -7.59 -3.07
N SER A 111 5.04 -8.57 -3.12
CA SER A 111 6.38 -8.44 -3.71
C SER A 111 7.14 -7.25 -3.11
N TYR A 112 7.57 -6.29 -3.90
CA TYR A 112 8.21 -5.05 -3.43
C TYR A 112 7.38 -4.30 -2.38
N GLY A 113 6.04 -4.28 -2.53
CA GLY A 113 5.14 -3.72 -1.52
C GLY A 113 5.24 -4.42 -0.16
N GLY A 114 5.63 -5.69 -0.14
CA GLY A 114 5.93 -6.43 1.08
C GLY A 114 7.14 -5.87 1.81
N ALA A 115 8.21 -5.55 1.09
CA ALA A 115 9.40 -4.91 1.68
C ALA A 115 9.06 -3.51 2.24
N ALA A 116 8.28 -2.72 1.51
CA ALA A 116 7.81 -1.42 1.97
C ALA A 116 6.91 -1.54 3.22
N ALA A 117 6.03 -2.53 3.26
CA ALA A 117 5.16 -2.79 4.41
C ALA A 117 5.97 -3.21 5.66
N ILE A 118 7.00 -4.02 5.50
CA ILE A 118 7.92 -4.37 6.60
C ILE A 118 8.59 -3.11 7.16
N ALA A 119 9.11 -2.25 6.29
CA ALA A 119 9.74 -0.99 6.70
C ALA A 119 8.74 -0.05 7.40
N ALA A 120 7.52 0.08 6.87
CA ALA A 120 6.47 0.91 7.48
C ALA A 120 6.00 0.37 8.83
N ALA A 121 5.91 -0.95 8.99
CA ALA A 121 5.43 -1.58 10.23
C ALA A 121 6.26 -1.21 11.46
N THR A 122 7.56 -0.95 11.29
CA THR A 122 8.44 -0.52 12.39
C THR A 122 8.03 0.84 12.98
N ARG A 123 7.26 1.63 12.24
CA ARG A 123 6.81 2.99 12.61
C ARG A 123 5.33 3.04 12.99
N LEU A 124 4.64 1.91 12.93
CA LEU A 124 3.18 1.81 13.10
C LEU A 124 2.85 0.83 14.23
N PRO A 125 2.98 1.25 15.51
CA PRO A 125 2.77 0.33 16.65
C PRO A 125 1.32 -0.17 16.77
N GLN A 126 0.35 0.50 16.12
CA GLN A 126 -1.05 0.07 16.07
C GLN A 126 -1.30 -1.10 15.11
N VAL A 127 -0.35 -1.39 14.22
CA VAL A 127 -0.44 -2.54 13.30
C VAL A 127 -0.13 -3.83 14.08
N GLU A 128 -1.11 -4.73 14.12
CA GLU A 128 -1.03 -5.99 14.84
C GLU A 128 -0.62 -7.16 13.92
N HIS A 129 -0.92 -7.03 12.63
CA HIS A 129 -0.66 -8.09 11.64
C HIS A 129 0.03 -7.52 10.41
N LEU A 130 1.12 -8.18 10.03
CA LEU A 130 1.85 -7.91 8.80
C LEU A 130 1.82 -9.17 7.93
N VAL A 131 1.24 -9.04 6.74
CA VAL A 131 1.13 -10.12 5.76
C VAL A 131 1.96 -9.76 4.54
N THR A 132 2.86 -10.64 4.13
CA THR A 132 3.64 -10.47 2.91
C THR A 132 3.34 -11.58 1.92
N ILE A 133 3.21 -11.23 0.66
CA ILE A 133 2.97 -12.17 -0.44
C ILE A 133 4.16 -12.05 -1.40
N GLY A 134 5.08 -13.03 -1.33
CA GLY A 134 6.26 -13.04 -2.19
C GLY A 134 7.19 -11.84 -2.00
N ALA A 135 7.35 -11.34 -0.78
CA ALA A 135 8.28 -10.25 -0.50
C ALA A 135 9.72 -10.68 -0.75
N PRO A 136 10.53 -9.85 -1.45
CA PRO A 136 11.93 -10.17 -1.69
C PRO A 136 12.72 -10.06 -0.38
N PHE A 137 13.66 -10.97 -0.20
CA PHE A 137 14.62 -10.91 0.90
C PHE A 137 15.61 -9.74 0.72
N GLU A 138 16.03 -9.53 -0.52
CA GLU A 138 16.87 -8.39 -0.92
C GLU A 138 16.14 -7.56 -1.98
N VAL A 139 15.96 -6.28 -1.72
CA VAL A 139 15.25 -5.37 -2.65
C VAL A 139 16.02 -5.17 -3.95
N ASP A 140 17.35 -5.20 -3.89
CA ASP A 140 18.23 -5.10 -5.04
C ASP A 140 17.95 -6.15 -6.11
N HIS A 141 17.58 -7.36 -5.71
CA HIS A 141 17.22 -8.43 -6.62
C HIS A 141 16.02 -8.11 -7.52
N VAL A 142 15.04 -7.37 -6.98
CA VAL A 142 13.88 -6.92 -7.77
C VAL A 142 14.32 -5.93 -8.84
N LEU A 143 15.24 -5.03 -8.51
CA LEU A 143 15.78 -4.04 -9.44
C LEU A 143 16.58 -4.70 -10.56
N ASP A 144 17.40 -5.70 -10.26
CA ASP A 144 18.15 -6.50 -11.25
C ASP A 144 17.21 -7.25 -12.21
N THR A 145 16.11 -7.80 -11.69
CA THR A 145 15.15 -8.58 -12.48
C THR A 145 14.39 -7.74 -13.51
N ILE A 146 14.12 -6.48 -13.20
CA ILE A 146 13.41 -5.55 -14.10
C ILE A 146 14.32 -4.72 -14.98
N GLY A 147 15.65 -4.95 -14.93
CA GLY A 147 16.63 -4.26 -15.77
C GLY A 147 16.78 -2.77 -15.45
N ALA A 148 16.40 -2.35 -14.25
CA ALA A 148 16.63 -0.98 -13.81
C ALA A 148 18.11 -0.74 -13.57
N ASP A 149 18.65 0.35 -14.11
CA ASP A 149 20.03 0.74 -13.86
C ASP A 149 20.20 1.18 -12.41
N ARG A 150 21.00 0.40 -11.67
CA ARG A 150 21.34 0.71 -10.27
C ARG A 150 21.91 2.12 -10.08
N ALA A 151 22.60 2.65 -11.09
CA ALA A 151 23.16 3.98 -11.06
C ALA A 151 22.09 5.08 -11.11
N GLU A 152 21.00 4.88 -11.88
CA GLU A 152 19.87 5.83 -11.92
C GLU A 152 19.11 5.86 -10.59
N LEU A 153 18.91 4.69 -9.98
CA LEU A 153 18.19 4.59 -8.70
C LEU A 153 19.02 5.05 -7.51
N ALA A 154 20.34 4.85 -7.52
CA ALA A 154 21.25 5.36 -6.49
C ALA A 154 21.44 6.88 -6.60
N GLY A 155 21.33 7.46 -7.81
CA GLY A 155 21.38 8.90 -8.05
C GLY A 155 20.14 9.67 -7.59
N ALA A 156 18.99 9.01 -7.53
CA ALA A 156 17.71 9.59 -7.10
C ALA A 156 17.58 9.73 -5.56
N GLY A 157 18.49 9.16 -4.81
CA GLY A 157 18.48 9.17 -3.33
C GLY A 157 19.41 10.20 -2.67
N ARG A 158 19.80 11.24 -3.39
CA ARG A 158 20.63 12.34 -2.82
C ARG A 158 19.92 13.67 -2.86
#